data_d03755db0cbeb70a4db02872cdacf8ba
#
_entry.id   d03755db0cbeb70a4db02872cdacf8ba
#
_cell.length_a   1.000
_cell.length_b   1.000
_cell.length_c   1.000
_cell.angle_alpha   90.00
_cell.angle_beta   90.00
_cell.angle_gamma   90.00
#
_symmetry.space_group_name_H-M   'P 1'
#
loop_
_entity.id
_entity.type
_entity.pdbx_description
1 polymer ?
#
loop_
_entity_poly.entity_id
_entity_poly.type
_entity_poly.pdbx_seq_one_letter_code
_entity_poly.pdbx_strand_id
1 'polypeptide(L)'
;MMRRGDDPKLTPEAEQAQLEKLRREREIKASALLQAEAQSISAKMVGMALGEIPAVAKSTVKSEKTLAKAPKEAQIALVLNMLLRSCCPPEVKEAPQKGKGNKKQANSVKAAAAAKVIEGTPPGAAEVRKVVKANKAMLAETTSGTAAGQLSLLKAFQSWLVSSQGANALVHSPKVMEVLYDVDLVEEEVALKYWTDLQAQLVREEAELAEQVAAHKRLSEEKAGLEEAVRVAEAEESDAAWYNKKAEETAQAARCGGNPSKDDEANEKAALSALKKCKDYYNQTGKVLAARSKNLMEVNIEYEASLVLVNQLTTRSQGGGALFAKHAAPFFEWLAADDEDEEEDEKDEKPDLD
;
A
#
# COMPACT_ATOMS: atom_id res chain seq x y z
N MET A 1 -41.88 18.45 22.37
CA MET A 1 -40.53 18.42 22.95
C MET A 1 -39.85 17.09 22.53
N MET A 2 -39.05 17.10 21.46
CA MET A 2 -38.27 15.93 21.01
C MET A 2 -36.98 15.90 21.82
N ARG A 3 -36.74 14.81 22.57
CA ARG A 3 -35.48 14.55 23.28
C ARG A 3 -34.39 14.37 22.22
N ARG A 4 -33.35 15.23 22.25
CA ARG A 4 -32.11 15.01 21.52
C ARG A 4 -31.51 13.70 22.03
N GLY A 5 -31.34 12.74 21.13
CA GLY A 5 -30.65 11.50 21.44
C GLY A 5 -29.22 11.80 21.87
N ASP A 6 -28.81 11.21 22.97
CA ASP A 6 -27.41 11.19 23.39
C ASP A 6 -26.62 10.39 22.37
N ASP A 7 -25.78 11.07 21.60
CA ASP A 7 -24.80 10.40 20.74
C ASP A 7 -23.89 9.54 21.62
N PRO A 8 -23.66 8.28 21.28
CA PRO A 8 -22.79 7.40 22.05
C PRO A 8 -21.39 8.01 22.11
N LYS A 9 -20.94 8.38 23.30
CA LYS A 9 -19.57 8.86 23.53
C LYS A 9 -18.61 7.78 23.09
N LEU A 10 -17.81 8.07 22.06
CA LEU A 10 -16.72 7.20 21.64
C LEU A 10 -15.79 6.90 22.81
N THR A 11 -15.27 5.69 22.88
CA THR A 11 -14.23 5.37 23.86
C THR A 11 -12.95 6.15 23.54
N PRO A 12 -12.11 6.49 24.52
CA PRO A 12 -10.86 7.23 24.28
C PRO A 12 -9.96 6.59 23.22
N GLU A 13 -9.95 5.27 23.13
CA GLU A 13 -9.22 4.51 22.12
C GLU A 13 -9.80 4.71 20.71
N ALA A 14 -11.13 4.77 20.60
CA ALA A 14 -11.80 5.02 19.33
C ALA A 14 -11.59 6.47 18.85
N GLU A 15 -11.51 7.44 19.75
CA GLU A 15 -11.16 8.83 19.43
C GLU A 15 -9.71 8.93 18.95
N GLN A 16 -8.76 8.26 19.61
CA GLN A 16 -7.36 8.24 19.18
C GLN A 16 -7.19 7.59 17.81
N ALA A 17 -7.84 6.45 17.56
CA ALA A 17 -7.82 5.79 16.26
C ALA A 17 -8.41 6.68 15.13
N GLN A 18 -9.47 7.43 15.44
CA GLN A 18 -10.09 8.35 14.49
C GLN A 18 -9.20 9.58 14.22
N LEU A 19 -8.53 10.12 15.22
CA LEU A 19 -7.57 11.21 15.09
C LEU A 19 -6.34 10.77 14.25
N GLU A 20 -5.83 9.57 14.49
CA GLU A 20 -4.72 9.03 13.72
C GLU A 20 -5.09 8.76 12.26
N LYS A 21 -6.29 8.24 12.00
CA LYS A 21 -6.83 8.09 10.64
C LYS A 21 -6.94 9.43 9.91
N LEU A 22 -7.48 10.46 10.57
CA LEU A 22 -7.58 11.81 10.03
C LEU A 22 -6.21 12.45 9.76
N ARG A 23 -5.22 12.17 10.62
CA ARG A 23 -3.84 12.61 10.42
C ARG A 23 -3.23 11.96 9.19
N ARG A 24 -3.36 10.63 9.05
CA ARG A 24 -2.88 9.89 7.85
C ARG A 24 -3.56 10.37 6.56
N GLU A 25 -4.87 10.60 6.59
CA GLU A 25 -5.59 11.16 5.42
C GLU A 25 -5.10 12.56 5.04
N ARG A 26 -4.78 13.42 6.01
CA ARG A 26 -4.20 14.74 5.75
C ARG A 26 -2.80 14.65 5.17
N GLU A 27 -1.97 13.75 5.67
CA GLU A 27 -0.61 13.49 5.15
C GLU A 27 -0.66 12.97 3.71
N ILE A 28 -1.55 12.03 3.41
CA ILE A 28 -1.76 11.52 2.04
C ILE A 28 -2.23 12.64 1.10
N LYS A 29 -3.19 13.46 1.51
CA LYS A 29 -3.66 14.58 0.69
C LYS A 29 -2.59 15.64 0.48
N ALA A 30 -1.80 15.96 1.51
CA ALA A 30 -0.70 16.90 1.40
C ALA A 30 0.40 16.39 0.45
N SER A 31 0.74 15.11 0.53
CA SER A 31 1.71 14.46 -0.34
C SER A 31 1.23 14.43 -1.80
N ALA A 32 -0.03 14.13 -2.04
CA ALA A 32 -0.62 14.13 -3.38
C ALA A 32 -0.65 15.54 -4.01
N LEU A 33 -0.94 16.57 -3.21
CA LEU A 33 -0.89 17.97 -3.66
C LEU A 33 0.54 18.38 -4.04
N LEU A 34 1.52 18.05 -3.19
CA LEU A 34 2.94 18.31 -3.46
C LEU A 34 3.42 17.59 -4.73
N GLN A 35 2.96 16.36 -4.95
CA GLN A 35 3.29 15.59 -6.13
C GLN A 35 2.67 16.18 -7.40
N ALA A 36 1.43 16.67 -7.34
CA ALA A 36 0.76 17.33 -8.45
C ALA A 36 1.44 18.66 -8.80
N GLU A 37 1.83 19.47 -7.80
CA GLU A 37 2.61 20.69 -8.01
C GLU A 37 3.99 20.40 -8.61
N ALA A 38 4.67 19.36 -8.11
CA ALA A 38 5.95 18.90 -8.66
C ALA A 38 5.83 18.53 -10.14
N GLN A 39 4.76 17.83 -10.51
CA GLN A 39 4.47 17.47 -11.90
C GLN A 39 4.23 18.72 -12.77
N SER A 40 3.44 19.68 -12.28
CA SER A 40 3.17 20.93 -12.97
C SER A 40 4.45 21.74 -13.23
N ILE A 41 5.31 21.83 -12.21
CA ILE A 41 6.59 22.57 -12.30
C ILE A 41 7.56 21.85 -13.25
N SER A 42 7.68 20.53 -13.16
CA SER A 42 8.54 19.77 -14.06
C SER A 42 8.09 19.89 -15.52
N ALA A 43 6.78 19.95 -15.78
CA ALA A 43 6.27 20.20 -17.13
C ALA A 43 6.67 21.57 -17.68
N LYS A 44 6.77 22.59 -16.84
CA LYS A 44 7.26 23.93 -17.23
C LYS A 44 8.76 23.97 -17.54
N MET A 45 9.55 23.02 -16.95
CA MET A 45 11.00 22.95 -17.15
C MET A 45 11.40 22.08 -18.34
N VAL A 46 10.46 21.40 -18.94
CA VAL A 46 10.71 20.59 -20.15
C VAL A 46 11.18 21.49 -21.28
N GLY A 47 12.38 21.23 -21.79
CA GLY A 47 13.00 22.02 -22.86
C GLY A 47 13.95 23.13 -22.42
N MET A 48 14.15 23.32 -21.10
CA MET A 48 15.17 24.27 -20.60
C MET A 48 16.58 23.69 -20.72
N ALA A 49 17.57 24.58 -20.93
CA ALA A 49 18.96 24.16 -20.90
C ALA A 49 19.35 23.65 -19.51
N LEU A 50 20.18 22.59 -19.47
CA LEU A 50 20.61 21.94 -18.21
C LEU A 50 21.19 22.91 -17.16
N GLY A 51 21.86 24.01 -17.63
CA GLY A 51 22.41 25.02 -16.75
C GLY A 51 21.41 26.01 -16.13
N GLU A 52 20.18 26.10 -16.67
CA GLU A 52 19.13 27.00 -16.18
C GLU A 52 18.22 26.34 -15.15
N ILE A 53 18.14 25.03 -15.19
CA ILE A 53 17.26 24.22 -14.32
C ILE A 53 17.51 24.48 -12.84
N PRO A 54 18.77 24.54 -12.33
CA PRO A 54 19.04 24.80 -10.93
C PRO A 54 18.49 26.12 -10.43
N ALA A 55 18.63 27.18 -11.22
CA ALA A 55 18.17 28.54 -10.86
C ALA A 55 16.63 28.58 -10.81
N VAL A 56 15.96 27.93 -11.77
CA VAL A 56 14.50 27.87 -11.84
C VAL A 56 13.95 26.99 -10.74
N ALA A 57 14.56 25.82 -10.46
CA ALA A 57 14.16 24.95 -9.36
C ALA A 57 14.24 25.69 -8.01
N LYS A 58 15.36 26.39 -7.77
CA LYS A 58 15.60 27.16 -6.54
C LYS A 58 14.64 28.34 -6.39
N SER A 59 14.36 29.06 -7.47
CA SER A 59 13.42 30.18 -7.46
C SER A 59 12.01 29.73 -7.25
N THR A 60 11.62 28.59 -7.85
CA THR A 60 10.27 28.01 -7.73
C THR A 60 10.02 27.50 -6.33
N VAL A 61 10.95 26.76 -5.73
CA VAL A 61 10.82 26.31 -4.33
C VAL A 61 10.69 27.49 -3.37
N LYS A 62 11.38 28.60 -3.62
CA LYS A 62 11.30 29.83 -2.79
C LYS A 62 10.04 30.65 -3.05
N SER A 63 9.52 30.67 -4.28
CA SER A 63 8.35 31.48 -4.66
C SER A 63 7.01 30.87 -4.33
N GLU A 64 6.90 29.55 -4.37
CA GLU A 64 5.67 28.83 -4.06
C GLU A 64 5.47 28.73 -2.54
N LYS A 65 4.49 29.47 -2.01
CA LYS A 65 4.21 29.53 -0.56
C LYS A 65 3.96 28.16 0.07
N THR A 66 3.40 27.23 -0.68
CA THR A 66 3.10 25.86 -0.26
C THR A 66 4.39 25.05 -0.13
N LEU A 67 5.29 25.17 -1.10
CA LEU A 67 6.57 24.45 -1.13
C LEU A 67 7.57 24.99 -0.09
N ALA A 68 7.58 26.30 0.15
CA ALA A 68 8.43 26.90 1.18
C ALA A 68 8.04 26.47 2.61
N LYS A 69 6.78 26.03 2.82
CA LYS A 69 6.27 25.51 4.10
C LYS A 69 6.31 23.98 4.18
N ALA A 70 6.66 23.29 3.09
CA ALA A 70 6.75 21.85 3.08
C ALA A 70 7.92 21.37 3.96
N PRO A 71 7.83 20.16 4.55
CA PRO A 71 8.96 19.53 5.22
C PRO A 71 10.19 19.49 4.31
N LYS A 72 11.39 19.66 4.87
CA LYS A 72 12.65 19.66 4.08
C LYS A 72 12.79 18.39 3.23
N GLU A 73 12.37 17.26 3.73
CA GLU A 73 12.35 15.98 3.01
C GLU A 73 11.55 16.05 1.69
N ALA A 74 10.36 16.66 1.74
CA ALA A 74 9.54 16.86 0.55
C ALA A 74 10.17 17.84 -0.44
N GLN A 75 10.86 18.88 0.06
CA GLN A 75 11.59 19.83 -0.79
C GLN A 75 12.78 19.14 -1.50
N ILE A 76 13.53 18.30 -0.79
CA ILE A 76 14.65 17.53 -1.35
C ILE A 76 14.13 16.56 -2.43
N ALA A 77 13.09 15.81 -2.13
CA ALA A 77 12.47 14.88 -3.08
C ALA A 77 11.97 15.61 -4.34
N LEU A 78 11.38 16.80 -4.18
CA LEU A 78 10.91 17.62 -5.28
C LEU A 78 12.06 18.08 -6.16
N VAL A 79 13.10 18.70 -5.56
CA VAL A 79 14.28 19.20 -6.28
C VAL A 79 14.95 18.06 -7.04
N LEU A 80 15.14 16.92 -6.40
CA LEU A 80 15.72 15.75 -7.03
C LEU A 80 14.87 15.26 -8.23
N ASN A 81 13.57 15.10 -8.04
CA ASN A 81 12.66 14.69 -9.11
C ASN A 81 12.69 15.66 -10.30
N MET A 82 12.76 16.95 -10.03
CA MET A 82 12.86 17.96 -11.08
C MET A 82 14.16 17.84 -11.87
N LEU A 83 15.30 17.63 -11.18
CA LEU A 83 16.59 17.45 -11.80
C LEU A 83 16.64 16.17 -12.64
N LEU A 84 16.15 15.07 -12.10
CA LEU A 84 16.20 13.78 -12.78
C LEU A 84 15.21 13.68 -13.95
N ARG A 85 14.06 14.38 -13.87
CA ARG A 85 13.16 14.52 -15.03
C ARG A 85 13.77 15.29 -16.19
N SER A 86 14.66 16.23 -15.92
CA SER A 86 15.34 16.94 -16.99
C SER A 86 16.26 16.05 -17.82
N CYS A 87 16.63 14.85 -17.31
CA CYS A 87 17.37 13.85 -18.05
C CYS A 87 16.51 13.09 -19.10
N CYS A 88 15.19 13.21 -19.01
CA CYS A 88 14.26 12.54 -19.91
C CYS A 88 13.57 13.60 -20.78
N PRO A 89 14.21 14.10 -21.85
CA PRO A 89 13.51 15.01 -22.73
C PRO A 89 12.29 14.29 -23.31
N PRO A 90 11.12 14.95 -23.41
CA PRO A 90 9.96 14.34 -24.02
C PRO A 90 10.30 14.01 -25.47
N GLU A 91 10.00 12.79 -25.91
CA GLU A 91 9.98 12.48 -27.32
C GLU A 91 8.92 13.35 -28.00
N VAL A 92 9.36 14.41 -28.65
CA VAL A 92 8.51 15.17 -29.54
C VAL A 92 8.27 14.30 -30.78
N LYS A 93 7.20 13.49 -30.77
CA LYS A 93 6.74 12.89 -32.01
C LYS A 93 6.36 14.04 -32.94
N GLU A 94 7.19 14.32 -33.93
CA GLU A 94 6.84 15.22 -35.03
C GLU A 94 5.45 14.78 -35.54
N ALA A 95 4.50 15.69 -35.49
CA ALA A 95 3.19 15.42 -36.06
C ALA A 95 3.40 15.02 -37.52
N PRO A 96 2.78 13.94 -38.02
CA PRO A 96 2.98 13.46 -39.39
C PRO A 96 2.76 14.66 -40.36
N GLN A 97 3.78 15.01 -41.11
CA GLN A 97 3.69 16.08 -42.11
C GLN A 97 2.54 15.75 -43.04
N LYS A 98 1.41 16.39 -42.84
CA LYS A 98 0.28 16.29 -43.78
C LYS A 98 0.71 16.85 -45.11
N GLY A 99 0.73 15.97 -46.10
CA GLY A 99 0.97 16.27 -47.47
C GLY A 99 0.20 17.49 -47.92
N LYS A 100 0.83 18.26 -48.83
CA LYS A 100 0.27 19.42 -49.52
C LYS A 100 -1.12 19.11 -50.10
N GLY A 101 -2.15 19.69 -49.49
CA GLY A 101 -3.54 19.59 -49.96
C GLY A 101 -4.43 20.68 -49.39
N ASN A 102 -4.70 21.71 -50.20
CA ASN A 102 -5.79 22.70 -50.15
C ASN A 102 -5.90 23.65 -48.96
N LYS A 103 -5.40 24.87 -49.23
CA LYS A 103 -5.88 26.10 -48.61
C LYS A 103 -7.40 26.27 -48.85
N LYS A 104 -8.22 26.11 -47.80
CA LYS A 104 -9.48 26.89 -47.52
C LYS A 104 -10.17 26.22 -46.33
N GLN A 105 -9.94 26.73 -45.19
CA GLN A 105 -10.81 26.92 -44.01
C GLN A 105 -9.96 27.10 -42.77
N ALA A 106 -9.42 28.32 -42.68
CA ALA A 106 -8.87 28.81 -41.42
C ALA A 106 -10.00 29.63 -40.77
N ASN A 107 -10.63 29.05 -39.80
CA ASN A 107 -11.15 29.75 -38.60
C ASN A 107 -12.09 28.81 -37.84
N SER A 108 -11.66 28.48 -36.70
CA SER A 108 -12.28 27.76 -35.58
C SER A 108 -11.71 26.34 -35.38
N VAL A 109 -10.70 26.22 -34.62
CA VAL A 109 -10.49 25.29 -33.52
C VAL A 109 -9.10 25.58 -32.95
N LYS A 110 -8.95 26.68 -32.24
CA LYS A 110 -8.01 26.78 -31.13
C LYS A 110 -8.58 25.99 -29.93
N ALA A 111 -8.92 24.76 -30.15
CA ALA A 111 -9.06 23.81 -29.07
C ALA A 111 -7.66 23.24 -28.83
N ALA A 112 -7.09 23.57 -27.69
CA ALA A 112 -5.86 23.02 -27.19
C ALA A 112 -5.89 21.49 -27.35
N ALA A 113 -5.22 20.99 -28.39
CA ALA A 113 -4.69 19.65 -28.37
C ALA A 113 -3.65 19.69 -27.23
N ALA A 114 -4.07 19.27 -26.04
CA ALA A 114 -3.14 18.92 -24.98
C ALA A 114 -2.24 17.86 -25.61
N ALA A 115 -1.04 18.27 -25.99
CA ALA A 115 -0.03 17.37 -26.48
C ALA A 115 0.13 16.36 -25.35
N LYS A 116 -0.26 15.11 -25.64
CA LYS A 116 -0.06 13.98 -24.73
C LYS A 116 1.45 13.87 -24.63
N VAL A 117 2.04 14.43 -23.56
CA VAL A 117 3.47 14.35 -23.27
C VAL A 117 3.73 12.85 -23.08
N ILE A 118 4.30 12.24 -24.11
CA ILE A 118 4.78 10.86 -24.01
C ILE A 118 6.04 10.98 -23.17
N GLU A 119 6.04 10.38 -21.99
CA GLU A 119 7.22 10.31 -21.13
C GLU A 119 8.37 9.75 -21.97
N GLY A 120 9.49 10.48 -22.04
CA GLY A 120 10.69 10.03 -22.76
C GLY A 120 11.27 8.77 -22.12
N THR A 121 12.20 8.13 -22.79
CA THR A 121 12.88 6.95 -22.27
C THR A 121 13.52 7.25 -20.92
N PRO A 122 13.27 6.46 -19.86
CA PRO A 122 13.86 6.70 -18.55
C PRO A 122 15.39 6.78 -18.61
N PRO A 123 16.05 7.70 -17.87
CA PRO A 123 17.49 7.90 -17.95
C PRO A 123 18.24 6.68 -17.42
N GLY A 124 19.37 6.39 -18.04
CA GLY A 124 20.33 5.43 -17.52
C GLY A 124 21.23 6.01 -16.41
N ALA A 125 22.04 5.17 -15.78
CA ALA A 125 22.95 5.60 -14.72
C ALA A 125 23.93 6.71 -15.14
N ALA A 126 24.38 6.72 -16.39
CA ALA A 126 25.31 7.69 -16.91
C ALA A 126 24.71 9.10 -16.98
N GLU A 127 23.45 9.22 -17.39
CA GLU A 127 22.70 10.47 -17.43
C GLU A 127 22.45 10.99 -16.01
N VAL A 128 22.03 10.13 -15.10
CA VAL A 128 21.85 10.46 -13.68
C VAL A 128 23.17 10.97 -13.08
N ARG A 129 24.29 10.29 -13.34
CA ARG A 129 25.62 10.69 -12.90
C ARG A 129 25.99 12.11 -13.38
N LYS A 130 25.74 12.42 -14.63
CA LYS A 130 26.02 13.75 -15.19
C LYS A 130 25.19 14.83 -14.50
N VAL A 131 23.90 14.57 -14.28
CA VAL A 131 23.00 15.54 -13.67
C VAL A 131 23.34 15.77 -12.19
N VAL A 132 23.63 14.73 -11.44
CA VAL A 132 24.06 14.84 -10.04
C VAL A 132 25.35 15.65 -9.93
N LYS A 133 26.38 15.32 -10.74
CA LYS A 133 27.66 16.07 -10.74
C LYS A 133 27.47 17.54 -11.12
N ALA A 134 26.68 17.84 -12.15
CA ALA A 134 26.42 19.22 -12.58
C ALA A 134 25.63 20.03 -11.55
N ASN A 135 24.87 19.39 -10.67
CA ASN A 135 24.00 20.06 -9.69
C ASN A 135 24.42 19.81 -8.24
N LYS A 136 25.67 19.35 -8.00
CA LYS A 136 26.23 19.11 -6.66
C LYS A 136 25.96 20.26 -5.69
N ALA A 137 26.31 21.49 -6.07
CA ALA A 137 26.17 22.64 -5.19
C ALA A 137 24.72 22.92 -4.76
N MET A 138 23.75 22.71 -5.67
CA MET A 138 22.34 22.88 -5.35
C MET A 138 21.82 21.76 -4.45
N LEU A 139 22.22 20.54 -4.69
CA LEU A 139 21.86 19.39 -3.84
C LEU A 139 22.46 19.56 -2.45
N ALA A 140 23.73 19.93 -2.32
CA ALA A 140 24.38 20.23 -1.05
C ALA A 140 23.69 21.37 -0.28
N GLU A 141 23.28 22.45 -0.96
CA GLU A 141 22.51 23.54 -0.33
C GLU A 141 21.14 23.06 0.14
N THR A 142 20.47 22.20 -0.64
CA THR A 142 19.13 21.68 -0.32
C THR A 142 19.17 20.74 0.88
N THR A 143 20.19 19.90 0.97
CA THR A 143 20.43 19.00 2.12
C THR A 143 20.96 19.73 3.36
N SER A 144 21.46 20.97 3.17
CA SER A 144 22.12 21.78 4.22
C SER A 144 23.35 21.07 4.84
N GLY A 145 23.94 20.08 4.18
CA GLY A 145 25.08 19.31 4.67
C GLY A 145 24.84 18.56 5.99
N THR A 146 23.58 18.37 6.38
CA THR A 146 23.25 17.66 7.64
C THR A 146 22.96 16.18 7.38
N ALA A 147 23.30 15.32 8.34
CA ALA A 147 22.99 13.89 8.26
C ALA A 147 21.51 13.61 7.96
N ALA A 148 20.58 14.39 8.54
CA ALA A 148 19.15 14.28 8.26
C ALA A 148 18.81 14.66 6.80
N GLY A 149 19.46 15.68 6.25
CA GLY A 149 19.30 16.10 4.85
C GLY A 149 19.86 15.05 3.89
N GLN A 150 21.03 14.50 4.19
CA GLN A 150 21.66 13.43 3.42
C GLN A 150 20.81 12.15 3.42
N LEU A 151 20.27 11.76 4.60
CA LEU A 151 19.32 10.65 4.72
C LEU A 151 18.05 10.87 3.89
N SER A 152 17.53 12.11 3.88
CA SER A 152 16.36 12.46 3.07
C SER A 152 16.67 12.40 1.57
N LEU A 153 17.88 12.74 1.17
CA LEU A 153 18.36 12.62 -0.21
C LEU A 153 18.43 11.14 -0.64
N LEU A 154 18.98 10.26 0.21
CA LEU A 154 19.02 8.80 -0.05
C LEU A 154 17.63 8.23 -0.22
N LYS A 155 16.69 8.56 0.67
CA LYS A 155 15.28 8.14 0.57
C LYS A 155 14.59 8.66 -0.70
N ALA A 156 14.88 9.90 -1.09
CA ALA A 156 14.35 10.48 -2.31
C ALA A 156 14.89 9.78 -3.56
N PHE A 157 16.20 9.44 -3.58
CA PHE A 157 16.80 8.63 -4.64
C PHE A 157 16.20 7.22 -4.70
N GLN A 158 16.07 6.55 -3.57
CA GLN A 158 15.41 5.25 -3.49
C GLN A 158 14.00 5.32 -4.12
N SER A 159 13.17 6.27 -3.66
CA SER A 159 11.82 6.45 -4.19
C SER A 159 11.79 6.70 -5.70
N TRP A 160 12.74 7.48 -6.21
CA TRP A 160 12.83 7.76 -7.63
C TRP A 160 13.28 6.52 -8.42
N LEU A 161 14.33 5.82 -7.97
CA LEU A 161 14.85 4.61 -8.63
C LEU A 161 13.80 3.52 -8.78
N VAL A 162 12.92 3.35 -7.80
CA VAL A 162 11.84 2.35 -7.85
C VAL A 162 10.59 2.83 -8.59
N SER A 163 10.55 4.10 -9.00
CA SER A 163 9.47 4.63 -9.83
C SER A 163 9.65 4.23 -11.30
N SER A 164 8.58 4.36 -12.09
CA SER A 164 8.66 4.13 -13.54
C SER A 164 9.72 5.01 -14.23
N GLN A 165 10.02 6.18 -13.68
CA GLN A 165 11.01 7.11 -14.21
C GLN A 165 12.46 6.70 -13.94
N GLY A 166 12.70 5.99 -12.85
CA GLY A 166 14.04 5.51 -12.46
C GLY A 166 14.33 4.06 -12.84
N ALA A 167 13.35 3.34 -13.40
CA ALA A 167 13.43 1.90 -13.60
C ALA A 167 14.68 1.44 -14.38
N ASN A 168 15.12 2.20 -15.40
CA ASN A 168 16.34 1.88 -16.15
C ASN A 168 17.63 2.11 -15.34
N ALA A 169 17.61 3.03 -14.37
CA ALA A 169 18.74 3.31 -13.50
C ALA A 169 18.80 2.35 -12.29
N LEU A 170 17.68 1.71 -11.93
CA LEU A 170 17.57 0.84 -10.76
C LEU A 170 18.57 -0.33 -10.81
N VAL A 171 18.73 -0.98 -11.96
CA VAL A 171 19.67 -2.08 -12.16
C VAL A 171 21.12 -1.63 -11.95
N HIS A 172 21.39 -0.34 -12.11
CA HIS A 172 22.70 0.29 -11.93
C HIS A 172 22.75 1.16 -10.67
N SER A 173 21.87 0.90 -9.69
CA SER A 173 21.82 1.66 -8.43
C SER A 173 23.17 1.74 -7.69
N PRO A 174 24.05 0.72 -7.68
CA PRO A 174 25.39 0.86 -7.08
C PRO A 174 26.16 2.05 -7.67
N LYS A 175 26.19 2.17 -9.00
CA LYS A 175 26.87 3.27 -9.69
C LYS A 175 26.24 4.64 -9.47
N VAL A 176 24.93 4.67 -9.22
CA VAL A 176 24.20 5.90 -8.87
C VAL A 176 24.48 6.31 -7.45
N MET A 177 24.55 5.36 -6.53
CA MET A 177 24.87 5.61 -5.12
C MET A 177 26.34 6.02 -4.93
N GLU A 178 27.27 5.35 -5.62
CA GLU A 178 28.69 5.72 -5.69
C GLU A 178 28.89 7.19 -6.09
N VAL A 179 28.08 7.71 -7.02
CA VAL A 179 28.17 9.12 -7.42
C VAL A 179 27.80 10.08 -6.30
N LEU A 180 26.83 9.75 -5.45
CA LEU A 180 26.46 10.59 -4.31
C LEU A 180 27.60 10.66 -3.28
N TYR A 181 28.29 9.55 -3.11
CA TYR A 181 29.49 9.42 -2.27
C TYR A 181 30.68 10.18 -2.90
N ASP A 182 31.05 9.89 -4.15
CA ASP A 182 32.15 10.53 -4.89
C ASP A 182 32.11 12.06 -4.92
N VAL A 183 30.90 12.63 -4.84
CA VAL A 183 30.71 14.09 -4.89
C VAL A 183 30.46 14.70 -3.51
N ASP A 184 30.73 14.00 -2.44
CA ASP A 184 30.55 14.42 -1.04
C ASP A 184 29.11 14.94 -0.75
N LEU A 185 28.09 14.34 -1.34
CA LEU A 185 26.68 14.63 -1.04
C LEU A 185 26.13 13.75 0.07
N VAL A 186 26.76 12.61 0.30
CA VAL A 186 26.41 11.64 1.33
C VAL A 186 27.70 11.17 1.98
N GLU A 187 27.77 11.30 3.28
CA GLU A 187 28.84 10.78 4.14
C GLU A 187 28.64 9.28 4.33
N GLU A 188 29.72 8.55 4.50
CA GLU A 188 29.79 7.12 4.67
C GLU A 188 28.93 6.63 5.82
N GLU A 189 29.13 7.19 7.02
CA GLU A 189 28.34 6.84 8.21
C GLU A 189 26.83 6.98 7.97
N VAL A 190 26.41 8.01 7.23
CA VAL A 190 24.98 8.23 6.90
C VAL A 190 24.49 7.18 5.92
N ALA A 191 25.31 6.80 4.93
CA ALA A 191 24.98 5.77 3.96
C ALA A 191 24.85 4.39 4.64
N LEU A 192 25.79 4.00 5.46
CA LEU A 192 25.79 2.73 6.22
C LEU A 192 24.62 2.67 7.21
N LYS A 193 24.35 3.75 7.93
CA LYS A 193 23.19 3.84 8.80
C LYS A 193 21.88 3.69 8.03
N TYR A 194 21.75 4.38 6.91
CA TYR A 194 20.58 4.24 6.05
C TYR A 194 20.35 2.81 5.60
N TRP A 195 21.44 2.12 5.21
CA TRP A 195 21.38 0.73 4.79
C TRP A 195 20.93 -0.21 5.91
N THR A 196 21.53 -0.05 7.09
CA THR A 196 21.15 -0.82 8.28
C THR A 196 19.68 -0.63 8.66
N ASP A 197 19.22 0.63 8.65
CA ASP A 197 17.82 0.96 8.93
C ASP A 197 16.86 0.36 7.88
N LEU A 198 17.24 0.37 6.60
CA LEU A 198 16.47 -0.24 5.50
C LEU A 198 16.39 -1.75 5.66
N GLN A 199 17.51 -2.44 5.94
CA GLN A 199 17.53 -3.88 6.17
C GLN A 199 16.65 -4.26 7.37
N ALA A 200 16.76 -3.54 8.48
CA ALA A 200 15.93 -3.76 9.66
C ALA A 200 14.45 -3.51 9.40
N GLN A 201 14.12 -2.58 8.50
CA GLN A 201 12.73 -2.35 8.07
C GLN A 201 12.21 -3.52 7.24
N LEU A 202 12.98 -4.01 6.27
CA LEU A 202 12.58 -5.14 5.41
C LEU A 202 12.36 -6.40 6.22
N VAL A 203 13.24 -6.72 7.16
CA VAL A 203 13.08 -7.87 8.07
C VAL A 203 11.78 -7.75 8.88
N ARG A 204 11.46 -6.56 9.38
CA ARG A 204 10.20 -6.33 10.11
C ARG A 204 8.98 -6.50 9.21
N GLU A 205 9.02 -5.98 7.99
CA GLU A 205 7.92 -6.12 7.02
C GLU A 205 7.69 -7.58 6.61
N GLU A 206 8.76 -8.37 6.45
CA GLU A 206 8.67 -9.80 6.18
C GLU A 206 8.08 -10.57 7.37
N ALA A 207 8.49 -10.25 8.59
CA ALA A 207 7.95 -10.87 9.80
C ALA A 207 6.46 -10.54 9.98
N GLU A 208 6.06 -9.30 9.79
CA GLU A 208 4.66 -8.87 9.83
C GLU A 208 3.81 -9.59 8.77
N LEU A 209 4.34 -9.71 7.55
CA LEU A 209 3.66 -10.45 6.47
C LEU A 209 3.51 -11.93 6.85
N ALA A 210 4.55 -12.57 7.36
CA ALA A 210 4.49 -13.98 7.76
C ALA A 210 3.45 -14.22 8.86
N GLU A 211 3.36 -13.34 9.86
CA GLU A 211 2.36 -13.40 10.92
C GLU A 211 0.94 -13.27 10.35
N GLN A 212 0.69 -12.29 9.47
CA GLN A 212 -0.63 -12.07 8.88
C GLN A 212 -1.03 -13.20 7.93
N VAL A 213 -0.11 -13.80 7.18
CA VAL A 213 -0.36 -14.98 6.36
C VAL A 213 -0.75 -16.17 7.24
N ALA A 214 -0.07 -16.37 8.38
CA ALA A 214 -0.44 -17.42 9.32
C ALA A 214 -1.82 -17.20 9.96
N ALA A 215 -2.16 -15.97 10.31
CA ALA A 215 -3.48 -15.60 10.82
C ALA A 215 -4.58 -15.82 9.76
N HIS A 216 -4.36 -15.40 8.54
CA HIS A 216 -5.28 -15.60 7.41
C HIS A 216 -5.53 -17.09 7.14
N LYS A 217 -4.49 -17.92 7.21
CA LYS A 217 -4.62 -19.38 7.06
C LYS A 217 -5.52 -19.98 8.15
N ARG A 218 -5.38 -19.57 9.42
CA ARG A 218 -6.24 -20.01 10.51
C ARG A 218 -7.70 -19.63 10.27
N LEU A 219 -7.97 -18.39 9.86
CA LEU A 219 -9.32 -17.95 9.50
C LEU A 219 -9.90 -18.74 8.33
N SER A 220 -9.08 -19.10 7.35
CA SER A 220 -9.49 -19.95 6.23
C SER A 220 -9.92 -21.35 6.68
N GLU A 221 -9.17 -21.96 7.61
CA GLU A 221 -9.48 -23.27 8.19
C GLU A 221 -10.76 -23.22 9.06
N GLU A 222 -10.92 -22.17 9.87
CA GLU A 222 -12.11 -21.93 10.68
C GLU A 222 -13.36 -21.72 9.82
N LYS A 223 -13.27 -20.90 8.77
CA LYS A 223 -14.32 -20.69 7.79
C LYS A 223 -14.78 -22.01 7.16
N ALA A 224 -13.83 -22.83 6.68
CA ALA A 224 -14.15 -24.12 6.08
C ALA A 224 -14.85 -25.06 7.08
N GLY A 225 -14.44 -25.07 8.34
CA GLY A 225 -15.11 -25.82 9.41
C GLY A 225 -16.54 -25.34 9.67
N LEU A 226 -16.77 -24.03 9.65
CA LEU A 226 -18.10 -23.44 9.83
C LEU A 226 -19.01 -23.68 8.62
N GLU A 227 -18.48 -23.60 7.39
CA GLU A 227 -19.23 -23.93 6.17
C GLU A 227 -19.75 -25.37 6.22
N GLU A 228 -18.91 -26.32 6.63
CA GLU A 228 -19.34 -27.70 6.82
C GLU A 228 -20.38 -27.85 7.96
N ALA A 229 -20.19 -27.14 9.07
CA ALA A 229 -21.13 -27.13 10.18
C ALA A 229 -22.50 -26.56 9.80
N VAL A 230 -22.53 -25.52 8.95
CA VAL A 230 -23.80 -24.98 8.39
C VAL A 230 -24.45 -26.00 7.48
N ARG A 231 -23.71 -26.64 6.59
CA ARG A 231 -24.21 -27.66 5.68
C ARG A 231 -24.87 -28.86 6.43
N VAL A 232 -24.24 -29.29 7.51
CA VAL A 232 -24.80 -30.34 8.38
C VAL A 232 -26.09 -29.88 9.06
N ALA A 233 -26.10 -28.61 9.57
CA ALA A 233 -27.29 -28.07 10.21
C ALA A 233 -28.47 -27.87 9.23
N GLU A 234 -28.21 -27.52 7.98
CA GLU A 234 -29.21 -27.43 6.91
C GLU A 234 -29.83 -28.80 6.61
N ALA A 235 -29.02 -29.86 6.57
CA ALA A 235 -29.50 -31.20 6.40
C ALA A 235 -30.39 -31.66 7.59
N GLU A 236 -29.94 -31.38 8.83
CA GLU A 236 -30.70 -31.66 10.05
C GLU A 236 -32.06 -30.93 10.10
N GLU A 237 -32.06 -29.62 9.69
CA GLU A 237 -33.32 -28.86 9.62
C GLU A 237 -34.25 -29.40 8.57
N SER A 238 -33.74 -29.79 7.39
CA SER A 238 -34.53 -30.41 6.32
C SER A 238 -35.18 -31.70 6.78
N ASP A 239 -34.44 -32.59 7.48
CA ASP A 239 -34.97 -33.81 8.05
C ASP A 239 -36.02 -33.51 9.12
N ALA A 240 -35.77 -32.56 10.01
CA ALA A 240 -36.71 -32.13 11.03
C ALA A 240 -38.02 -31.58 10.43
N ALA A 241 -37.91 -30.82 9.34
CA ALA A 241 -39.07 -30.29 8.60
C ALA A 241 -39.91 -31.44 8.01
N TRP A 242 -39.25 -32.48 7.44
CA TRP A 242 -39.93 -33.65 6.90
C TRP A 242 -40.66 -34.43 8.00
N TYR A 243 -40.01 -34.68 9.15
CA TYR A 243 -40.64 -35.36 10.30
C TYR A 243 -41.80 -34.57 10.85
N ASN A 244 -41.68 -33.22 10.97
CA ASN A 244 -42.75 -32.35 11.42
C ASN A 244 -43.97 -32.44 10.48
N LYS A 245 -43.74 -32.37 9.15
CA LYS A 245 -44.81 -32.51 8.15
C LYS A 245 -45.51 -33.88 8.25
N LYS A 246 -44.76 -34.98 8.42
CA LYS A 246 -45.33 -36.32 8.61
C LYS A 246 -46.16 -36.45 9.89
N ALA A 247 -45.68 -35.84 10.98
CA ALA A 247 -46.41 -35.78 12.23
C ALA A 247 -47.71 -34.97 12.12
N GLU A 248 -47.71 -33.87 11.35
CA GLU A 248 -48.93 -33.10 11.05
C GLU A 248 -49.95 -33.90 10.26
N GLU A 249 -49.50 -34.56 9.19
CA GLU A 249 -50.37 -35.46 8.38
C GLU A 249 -51.01 -36.56 9.26
N THR A 250 -50.23 -37.19 10.14
CA THR A 250 -50.71 -38.23 11.05
C THR A 250 -51.69 -37.68 12.08
N ALA A 251 -51.42 -36.51 12.67
CA ALA A 251 -52.33 -35.87 13.63
C ALA A 251 -53.63 -35.41 12.95
N GLN A 252 -53.57 -35.00 11.71
CA GLN A 252 -54.75 -34.62 10.92
C GLN A 252 -55.61 -35.88 10.59
N ALA A 253 -54.96 -36.95 10.19
CA ALA A 253 -55.68 -38.24 9.91
C ALA A 253 -56.38 -38.79 11.15
N ALA A 254 -55.77 -38.70 12.32
CA ALA A 254 -56.36 -39.13 13.59
C ALA A 254 -57.62 -38.31 13.99
N ARG A 255 -57.71 -37.04 13.55
CA ARG A 255 -58.87 -36.16 13.80
C ARG A 255 -60.05 -36.37 12.85
N CYS A 256 -59.79 -36.91 11.66
CA CYS A 256 -60.80 -37.04 10.62
C CYS A 256 -61.61 -38.36 10.71
N GLY A 257 -61.30 -39.26 11.67
CA GLY A 257 -62.03 -40.52 11.94
C GLY A 257 -63.42 -40.18 12.59
N GLY A 258 -64.50 -40.34 11.85
CA GLY A 258 -65.86 -40.07 12.34
C GLY A 258 -66.34 -41.04 13.41
N ASN A 259 -66.86 -40.57 14.52
CA ASN A 259 -67.33 -41.25 15.74
C ASN A 259 -66.23 -41.93 16.59
N PRO A 260 -65.63 -41.14 17.50
CA PRO A 260 -64.48 -41.59 18.26
C PRO A 260 -64.85 -42.70 19.26
N SER A 261 -64.20 -43.84 19.13
CA SER A 261 -64.09 -44.83 20.21
C SER A 261 -63.07 -44.30 21.26
N LYS A 262 -63.08 -44.92 22.47
CA LYS A 262 -62.07 -44.61 23.48
C LYS A 262 -60.61 -44.79 23.00
N ASP A 263 -60.44 -45.75 22.10
CA ASP A 263 -59.15 -46.09 21.50
C ASP A 263 -58.74 -45.00 20.47
N ASP A 264 -59.69 -44.36 19.79
CA ASP A 264 -59.46 -43.29 18.85
C ASP A 264 -59.03 -41.96 19.57
N GLU A 265 -59.61 -41.67 20.74
CA GLU A 265 -59.19 -40.58 21.61
C GLU A 265 -57.74 -40.72 22.12
N ALA A 266 -57.37 -41.98 22.48
CA ALA A 266 -56.02 -42.29 22.92
C ALA A 266 -55.00 -42.10 21.78
N ASN A 267 -55.38 -42.55 20.57
CA ASN A 267 -54.55 -42.42 19.35
C ASN A 267 -54.40 -40.94 18.94
N GLU A 268 -55.46 -40.14 19.00
CA GLU A 268 -55.35 -38.69 18.73
C GLU A 268 -54.44 -37.97 19.71
N LYS A 269 -54.54 -38.28 21.02
CA LYS A 269 -53.69 -37.71 22.05
C LYS A 269 -52.23 -38.09 21.85
N ALA A 270 -51.96 -39.34 21.45
CA ALA A 270 -50.58 -39.76 21.14
C ALA A 270 -50.03 -39.06 19.90
N ALA A 271 -50.82 -38.93 18.83
CA ALA A 271 -50.42 -38.22 17.62
C ALA A 271 -50.13 -36.73 17.86
N LEU A 272 -50.95 -36.05 18.68
CA LEU A 272 -50.73 -34.68 19.07
C LEU A 272 -49.47 -34.48 19.93
N SER A 273 -49.19 -35.46 20.82
CA SER A 273 -47.95 -35.44 21.60
C SER A 273 -46.70 -35.60 20.71
N ALA A 274 -46.77 -36.49 19.72
CA ALA A 274 -45.71 -36.71 18.76
C ALA A 274 -45.49 -35.45 17.89
N LEU A 275 -46.57 -34.82 17.41
CA LEU A 275 -46.49 -33.57 16.66
C LEU A 275 -45.83 -32.45 17.47
N LYS A 276 -46.17 -32.32 18.75
CA LYS A 276 -45.51 -31.32 19.63
C LYS A 276 -44.01 -31.57 19.70
N LYS A 277 -43.58 -32.78 19.90
CA LYS A 277 -42.14 -33.14 19.95
C LYS A 277 -41.43 -32.82 18.63
N CYS A 278 -42.06 -33.15 17.48
CA CYS A 278 -41.49 -32.82 16.17
C CYS A 278 -41.38 -31.32 15.93
N LYS A 279 -42.38 -30.52 16.36
CA LYS A 279 -42.34 -29.07 16.29
C LYS A 279 -41.23 -28.48 17.17
N ASP A 280 -41.07 -28.97 18.39
CA ASP A 280 -40.01 -28.52 19.30
C ASP A 280 -38.63 -28.86 18.72
N TYR A 281 -38.44 -30.03 18.12
CA TYR A 281 -37.22 -30.45 17.45
C TYR A 281 -36.92 -29.55 16.22
N TYR A 282 -37.90 -29.31 15.35
CA TYR A 282 -37.77 -28.43 14.19
C TYR A 282 -37.38 -26.99 14.59
N ASN A 283 -38.03 -26.47 15.62
CA ASN A 283 -37.69 -25.13 16.14
C ASN A 283 -36.27 -25.06 16.73
N GLN A 284 -35.80 -26.15 17.32
CA GLN A 284 -34.45 -26.23 17.86
C GLN A 284 -33.39 -26.30 16.75
N THR A 285 -33.60 -27.13 15.72
CA THR A 285 -32.66 -27.21 14.56
C THR A 285 -32.59 -25.90 13.82
N GLY A 286 -33.71 -25.19 13.60
CA GLY A 286 -33.72 -23.88 13.01
C GLY A 286 -32.92 -22.82 13.81
N LYS A 287 -32.98 -22.87 15.15
CA LYS A 287 -32.14 -22.00 16.00
C LYS A 287 -30.65 -22.31 15.87
N VAL A 288 -30.29 -23.60 15.80
CA VAL A 288 -28.90 -24.02 15.62
C VAL A 288 -28.37 -23.58 14.27
N LEU A 289 -29.15 -23.77 13.20
CA LEU A 289 -28.77 -23.29 11.86
C LEU A 289 -28.57 -21.77 11.84
N ALA A 290 -29.49 -20.98 12.40
CA ALA A 290 -29.38 -19.54 12.45
C ALA A 290 -28.13 -19.09 13.22
N ALA A 291 -27.80 -19.74 14.34
CA ALA A 291 -26.59 -19.43 15.10
C ALA A 291 -25.31 -19.74 14.32
N ARG A 292 -25.23 -20.91 13.66
CA ARG A 292 -24.08 -21.30 12.84
C ARG A 292 -23.91 -20.40 11.62
N SER A 293 -25.00 -20.05 10.94
CA SER A 293 -24.98 -19.13 9.80
C SER A 293 -24.50 -17.73 10.21
N LYS A 294 -24.91 -17.26 11.40
CA LYS A 294 -24.42 -15.99 11.93
C LYS A 294 -22.91 -16.02 12.20
N ASN A 295 -22.41 -17.08 12.84
CA ASN A 295 -20.97 -17.23 13.08
C ASN A 295 -20.18 -17.28 11.78
N LEU A 296 -20.67 -18.01 10.77
CA LEU A 296 -20.03 -18.07 9.46
C LEU A 296 -19.98 -16.67 8.80
N MET A 297 -21.03 -15.87 8.93
CA MET A 297 -21.03 -14.51 8.40
C MET A 297 -19.98 -13.62 9.09
N GLU A 298 -19.84 -13.73 10.41
CA GLU A 298 -18.84 -12.99 11.19
C GLU A 298 -17.42 -13.37 10.76
N VAL A 299 -17.11 -14.67 10.68
CA VAL A 299 -15.80 -15.17 10.22
C VAL A 299 -15.52 -14.80 8.76
N ASN A 300 -16.53 -14.79 7.89
CA ASN A 300 -16.36 -14.31 6.52
C ASN A 300 -15.90 -12.85 6.45
N ILE A 301 -16.44 -11.96 7.28
CA ILE A 301 -16.05 -10.56 7.34
C ILE A 301 -14.58 -10.44 7.77
N GLU A 302 -14.18 -11.20 8.80
CA GLU A 302 -12.79 -11.20 9.28
C GLU A 302 -11.83 -11.80 8.24
N TYR A 303 -12.23 -12.86 7.55
CA TYR A 303 -11.45 -13.46 6.46
C TYR A 303 -11.20 -12.50 5.31
N GLU A 304 -12.21 -11.80 4.83
CA GLU A 304 -12.07 -10.80 3.75
C GLU A 304 -11.18 -9.62 4.19
N ALA A 305 -11.34 -9.14 5.42
CA ALA A 305 -10.50 -8.10 5.97
C ALA A 305 -9.02 -8.54 6.07
N SER A 306 -8.77 -9.76 6.53
CA SER A 306 -7.44 -10.36 6.61
C SER A 306 -6.81 -10.53 5.23
N LEU A 307 -7.58 -10.96 4.21
CA LEU A 307 -7.11 -11.09 2.83
C LEU A 307 -6.64 -9.75 2.25
N VAL A 308 -7.41 -8.69 2.49
CA VAL A 308 -7.03 -7.33 2.07
C VAL A 308 -5.71 -6.91 2.73
N LEU A 309 -5.54 -7.16 4.02
CA LEU A 309 -4.33 -6.85 4.76
C LEU A 309 -3.12 -7.62 4.24
N VAL A 310 -3.23 -8.92 4.03
CA VAL A 310 -2.17 -9.77 3.45
C VAL A 310 -1.75 -9.24 2.07
N ASN A 311 -2.70 -8.88 1.21
CA ASN A 311 -2.39 -8.32 -0.10
C ASN A 311 -1.66 -6.97 -0.02
N GLN A 312 -2.05 -6.10 0.92
CA GLN A 312 -1.36 -4.83 1.15
C GLN A 312 0.08 -5.04 1.64
N LEU A 313 0.28 -5.93 2.61
CA LEU A 313 1.60 -6.25 3.15
C LEU A 313 2.49 -6.95 2.12
N THR A 314 1.94 -7.84 1.31
CA THR A 314 2.67 -8.47 0.18
C THR A 314 3.14 -7.42 -0.82
N THR A 315 2.27 -6.48 -1.20
CA THR A 315 2.64 -5.40 -2.11
C THR A 315 3.73 -4.51 -1.50
N ARG A 316 3.69 -4.27 -0.20
CA ARG A 316 4.69 -3.47 0.52
C ARG A 316 6.03 -4.21 0.63
N SER A 317 6.05 -5.47 1.07
CA SER A 317 7.28 -6.25 1.27
C SER A 317 8.00 -6.61 -0.04
N GLN A 318 7.26 -6.77 -1.15
CA GLN A 318 7.82 -6.98 -2.49
C GLN A 318 8.02 -5.67 -3.26
N GLY A 319 7.69 -4.55 -2.64
CA GLY A 319 7.68 -3.23 -3.26
C GLY A 319 9.06 -2.60 -3.43
N GLY A 320 9.04 -1.30 -3.65
CA GLY A 320 10.22 -0.53 -4.04
C GLY A 320 11.42 -0.66 -3.09
N GLY A 321 11.19 -0.80 -1.78
CA GLY A 321 12.26 -0.96 -0.79
C GLY A 321 13.09 -2.23 -1.02
N ALA A 322 12.41 -3.37 -1.19
CA ALA A 322 13.07 -4.65 -1.43
C ALA A 322 13.79 -4.69 -2.81
N LEU A 323 13.14 -4.14 -3.85
CA LEU A 323 13.76 -4.02 -5.16
C LEU A 323 15.02 -3.15 -5.11
N PHE A 324 14.97 -2.01 -4.45
CA PHE A 324 16.14 -1.16 -4.27
C PHE A 324 17.24 -1.88 -3.49
N ALA A 325 16.92 -2.49 -2.34
CA ALA A 325 17.88 -3.21 -1.53
C ALA A 325 18.60 -4.31 -2.32
N LYS A 326 17.86 -5.09 -3.10
CA LYS A 326 18.44 -6.14 -3.95
C LYS A 326 19.48 -5.61 -4.94
N HIS A 327 19.22 -4.45 -5.54
CA HIS A 327 20.12 -3.89 -6.56
C HIS A 327 21.22 -3.03 -5.97
N ALA A 328 20.99 -2.36 -4.83
CA ALA A 328 21.95 -1.46 -4.20
C ALA A 328 22.94 -2.18 -3.25
N ALA A 329 22.65 -3.40 -2.82
CA ALA A 329 23.48 -4.17 -1.89
C ALA A 329 24.98 -4.13 -2.23
N PRO A 330 25.44 -4.34 -3.49
CA PRO A 330 26.85 -4.35 -3.79
C PRO A 330 27.60 -3.04 -3.48
N PHE A 331 26.89 -1.89 -3.52
CA PHE A 331 27.48 -0.61 -3.13
C PHE A 331 27.71 -0.53 -1.61
N PHE A 332 26.70 -0.92 -0.83
CA PHE A 332 26.80 -0.85 0.63
C PHE A 332 27.72 -1.91 1.21
N GLU A 333 27.82 -3.08 0.57
CA GLU A 333 28.79 -4.13 0.91
C GLU A 333 30.22 -3.66 0.63
N TRP A 334 30.47 -2.99 -0.50
CA TRP A 334 31.75 -2.38 -0.80
C TRP A 334 32.08 -1.28 0.20
N LEU A 335 31.15 -0.39 0.52
CA LEU A 335 31.36 0.71 1.47
C LEU A 335 31.69 0.20 2.88
N ALA A 336 31.03 -0.88 3.33
CA ALA A 336 31.30 -1.47 4.64
C ALA A 336 32.63 -2.23 4.71
N ALA A 337 33.18 -2.70 3.58
CA ALA A 337 34.46 -3.40 3.53
C ALA A 337 35.66 -2.43 3.65
N ASP A 338 35.53 -1.21 3.13
CA ASP A 338 36.58 -0.19 3.22
C ASP A 338 36.87 0.21 4.68
N ASP A 339 35.87 0.21 5.58
CA ASP A 339 36.01 0.49 7.01
C ASP A 339 36.83 -0.60 7.77
N GLU A 340 36.75 -1.87 7.35
CA GLU A 340 37.46 -2.98 8.02
C GLU A 340 38.95 -2.93 7.78
N ASP A 341 39.38 -2.47 6.60
CA ASP A 341 40.81 -2.39 6.24
C ASP A 341 41.55 -1.25 7.00
N GLU A 342 40.87 -0.15 7.35
CA GLU A 342 41.49 0.96 8.12
C GLU A 342 41.71 0.60 9.61
N GLU A 343 40.87 -0.25 10.20
CA GLU A 343 41.03 -0.67 11.61
C GLU A 343 42.18 -1.68 11.82
N GLU A 344 42.62 -2.43 10.81
CA GLU A 344 43.73 -3.36 10.91
C GLU A 344 45.10 -2.66 10.88
N ASP A 345 45.24 -1.54 10.13
CA ASP A 345 46.50 -0.81 10.03
C ASP A 345 46.85 -0.01 11.32
N GLU A 346 45.85 0.42 12.14
CA GLU A 346 46.13 1.12 13.42
C GLU A 346 46.60 0.20 14.54
N LYS A 347 46.48 -1.12 14.43
CA LYS A 347 46.86 -2.06 15.49
C LYS A 347 48.36 -2.44 15.49
N ASP A 348 49.08 -2.21 14.39
CA ASP A 348 50.49 -2.63 14.26
C ASP A 348 51.53 -1.54 14.65
N GLU A 349 51.10 -0.28 14.89
CA GLU A 349 51.96 0.79 15.38
C GLU A 349 51.93 0.93 16.93
N LYS A 350 52.29 -0.13 17.68
CA LYS A 350 52.75 0.08 19.05
C LYS A 350 54.25 0.24 19.03
N PRO A 351 54.80 1.42 19.35
CA PRO A 351 56.25 1.55 19.52
C PRO A 351 56.72 0.72 20.72
N ASP A 352 57.64 -0.17 20.48
CA ASP A 352 58.48 -0.76 21.53
C ASP A 352 59.20 0.38 22.26
N LEU A 353 58.70 0.72 23.42
CA LEU A 353 59.40 1.58 24.39
C LEU A 353 60.17 0.65 25.34
N ASP A 354 61.46 0.45 25.02
CA ASP A 354 62.51 0.06 25.96
C ASP A 354 62.95 1.23 26.86
#